data_eb70042307c01a791d4356da6081889f
#
_entry.id   eb70042307c01a791d4356da6081889f
#
_cell.length_a   1.000
_cell.length_b   1.000
_cell.length_c   1.000
_cell.angle_alpha   90.00
_cell.angle_beta   90.00
_cell.angle_gamma   90.00
#
_symmetry.space_group_name_H-M   'P 1'
#
loop_
_entity.id
_entity.type
_entity.pdbx_description
1 polymer ?
#
loop_
_entity_poly.entity_id
_entity_poly.type
_entity_poly.pdbx_seq_one_letter_code
_entity_poly.pdbx_strand_id
1 'polypeptide(L)'
;MTESEELLQTTIRSGDATLCAADGEELVYRLTGRGISALLTAVEEERVVSHGPLDWGDKLVGRAAALLFTLVHPRSVFALTMSTGAQDVLRTAGIPFTCDAVILDVLNRTGTGPCPMEAAVSEINEPLVALESLKQVSQTLSDAGRNHAPRKGRT
;
A
#
# COMPACT_ATOMS: atom_id res chain seq x y z
N MET A 1 -1.79 6.15 -22.10
CA MET A 1 -2.29 6.25 -20.73
C MET A 1 -3.82 6.29 -20.74
N THR A 2 -4.47 5.48 -19.93
CA THR A 2 -5.94 5.44 -19.85
C THR A 2 -6.48 6.59 -18.98
N GLU A 3 -7.79 6.83 -19.07
CA GLU A 3 -8.46 7.85 -18.24
C GLU A 3 -8.34 7.53 -16.74
N SER A 4 -8.48 6.26 -16.36
CA SER A 4 -8.32 5.85 -14.96
C SER A 4 -6.89 6.04 -14.47
N GLU A 5 -5.89 5.73 -15.28
CA GLU A 5 -4.49 5.96 -14.92
C GLU A 5 -4.20 7.45 -14.72
N GLU A 6 -4.71 8.30 -15.59
CA GLU A 6 -4.57 9.75 -15.47
C GLU A 6 -5.24 10.29 -14.21
N LEU A 7 -6.47 9.82 -13.94
CA LEU A 7 -7.23 10.22 -12.76
C LEU A 7 -6.50 9.84 -11.46
N LEU A 8 -6.02 8.60 -11.35
CA LEU A 8 -5.34 8.17 -10.14
C LEU A 8 -3.99 8.86 -9.94
N GLN A 9 -3.24 9.11 -11.02
CA GLN A 9 -1.99 9.85 -10.93
C GLN A 9 -2.19 11.27 -10.42
N THR A 10 -3.20 11.97 -10.96
CA THR A 10 -3.56 13.31 -10.52
C THR A 10 -3.96 13.30 -9.03
N THR A 11 -4.79 12.33 -8.63
CA THR A 11 -5.28 12.22 -7.26
C THR A 11 -4.13 11.97 -6.26
N ILE A 12 -3.22 11.09 -6.59
CA ILE A 12 -2.08 10.78 -5.72
C ILE A 12 -1.07 11.93 -5.68
N ARG A 13 -0.74 12.51 -6.83
CA ARG A 13 0.23 13.62 -6.90
C ARG A 13 -0.25 14.87 -6.19
N SER A 14 -1.56 15.15 -6.22
CA SER A 14 -2.14 16.30 -5.52
C SER A 14 -2.24 16.12 -4.01
N GLY A 15 -2.14 14.88 -3.52
CA GLY A 15 -2.31 14.57 -2.11
C GLY A 15 -3.77 14.42 -1.68
N ASP A 16 -4.71 14.40 -2.61
CA ASP A 16 -6.14 14.19 -2.30
C ASP A 16 -6.42 12.79 -1.75
N ALA A 17 -5.55 11.85 -2.04
CA ALA A 17 -5.58 10.51 -1.45
C ALA A 17 -4.16 9.97 -1.33
N THR A 18 -3.94 9.04 -0.40
CA THR A 18 -2.71 8.26 -0.29
C THR A 18 -2.85 6.89 -0.97
N LEU A 19 -4.10 6.42 -1.12
CA LEU A 19 -4.45 5.20 -1.82
C LEU A 19 -5.76 5.43 -2.56
N CYS A 20 -5.81 5.07 -3.83
CA CYS A 20 -7.04 5.14 -4.61
C CYS A 20 -7.09 4.05 -5.67
N ALA A 21 -8.30 3.77 -6.13
CA ALA A 21 -8.55 2.86 -7.24
C ALA A 21 -9.59 3.48 -8.17
N ALA A 22 -9.37 3.32 -9.47
CA ALA A 22 -10.21 3.94 -10.49
C ALA A 22 -10.61 2.95 -11.58
N ASP A 23 -11.77 3.20 -12.17
CA ASP A 23 -12.26 2.52 -13.37
C ASP A 23 -12.83 3.58 -14.32
N GLY A 24 -12.18 3.77 -15.46
CA GLY A 24 -12.53 4.84 -16.40
C GLY A 24 -12.37 6.20 -15.75
N GLU A 25 -13.44 7.00 -15.77
CA GLU A 25 -13.46 8.36 -15.19
C GLU A 25 -13.84 8.37 -13.71
N GLU A 26 -14.06 7.22 -13.10
CA GLU A 26 -14.60 7.11 -11.75
C GLU A 26 -13.55 6.64 -10.75
N LEU A 27 -13.40 7.35 -9.63
CA LEU A 27 -12.71 6.85 -8.44
C LEU A 27 -13.66 5.93 -7.68
N VAL A 28 -13.36 4.63 -7.72
CA VAL A 28 -14.16 3.61 -7.04
C VAL A 28 -13.83 3.55 -5.55
N TYR A 29 -12.58 3.85 -5.19
CA TYR A 29 -12.08 3.74 -3.84
C TYR A 29 -11.04 4.82 -3.56
N ARG A 30 -11.08 5.38 -2.35
CA ARG A 30 -10.16 6.45 -1.95
C ARG A 30 -9.97 6.45 -0.44
N LEU A 31 -8.71 6.48 0.00
CA LEU A 31 -8.34 6.60 1.41
C LEU A 31 -7.18 7.59 1.58
N THR A 32 -7.13 8.21 2.76
CA THR A 32 -6.07 9.14 3.14
C THR A 32 -5.23 8.62 4.31
N GLY A 33 -5.35 7.34 4.64
CA GLY A 33 -4.61 6.73 5.75
C GLY A 33 -3.09 6.75 5.56
N ARG A 34 -2.37 6.47 6.63
CA ARG A 34 -0.90 6.43 6.61
C ARG A 34 -0.39 5.03 6.38
N GLY A 35 0.72 4.96 5.64
CA GLY A 35 1.44 3.72 5.41
C GLY A 35 0.57 2.65 4.79
N ILE A 36 0.85 1.41 5.14
CA ILE A 36 0.18 0.24 4.55
C ILE A 36 -1.22 -0.01 5.12
N SER A 37 -1.61 0.69 6.20
CA SER A 37 -2.91 0.46 6.85
C SER A 37 -4.09 0.70 5.91
N ALA A 38 -3.98 1.68 5.03
CA ALA A 38 -5.01 1.95 4.02
C ALA A 38 -5.19 0.74 3.09
N LEU A 39 -4.09 0.15 2.63
CA LEU A 39 -4.13 -1.00 1.73
C LEU A 39 -4.61 -2.27 2.45
N LEU A 40 -4.22 -2.47 3.72
CA LEU A 40 -4.74 -3.59 4.52
C LEU A 40 -6.26 -3.54 4.63
N THR A 41 -6.82 -2.35 4.79
CA THR A 41 -8.27 -2.15 4.80
C THR A 41 -8.87 -2.45 3.42
N ALA A 42 -8.25 -1.92 2.36
CA ALA A 42 -8.77 -2.06 0.99
C ALA A 42 -8.85 -3.51 0.51
N VAL A 43 -7.83 -4.34 0.82
CA VAL A 43 -7.79 -5.73 0.33
C VAL A 43 -8.89 -6.60 0.94
N GLU A 44 -9.50 -6.17 2.05
CA GLU A 44 -10.60 -6.86 2.71
C GLU A 44 -11.96 -6.18 2.45
N GLU A 45 -11.98 -5.08 1.73
CA GLU A 45 -13.21 -4.35 1.40
C GLU A 45 -13.96 -5.08 0.29
N GLU A 46 -15.13 -5.61 0.60
CA GLU A 46 -15.91 -6.42 -0.33
C GLU A 46 -16.23 -5.69 -1.64
N ARG A 47 -16.59 -4.42 -1.58
CA ARG A 47 -16.91 -3.62 -2.77
C ARG A 47 -15.70 -3.46 -3.71
N VAL A 48 -14.49 -3.49 -3.17
CA VAL A 48 -13.26 -3.41 -3.94
C VAL A 48 -12.95 -4.76 -4.59
N VAL A 49 -13.01 -5.82 -3.77
CA VAL A 49 -12.70 -7.18 -4.22
C VAL A 49 -13.70 -7.66 -5.27
N SER A 50 -14.99 -7.35 -5.09
CA SER A 50 -16.06 -7.78 -6.00
C SER A 50 -16.16 -6.94 -7.27
N HIS A 51 -15.57 -5.76 -7.32
CA HIS A 51 -15.64 -4.87 -8.50
C HIS A 51 -14.96 -5.47 -9.72
N GLY A 52 -13.92 -6.27 -9.52
CA GLY A 52 -13.06 -6.74 -10.59
C GLY A 52 -11.82 -5.87 -10.75
N PRO A 53 -11.02 -6.07 -11.81
CA PRO A 53 -9.75 -5.37 -11.97
C PRO A 53 -9.91 -3.84 -12.04
N LEU A 54 -9.08 -3.15 -11.25
CA LEU A 54 -9.04 -1.70 -11.18
C LEU A 54 -7.61 -1.21 -11.42
N ASP A 55 -7.48 0.06 -11.81
CA ASP A 55 -6.19 0.74 -11.78
C ASP A 55 -6.00 1.36 -10.41
N TRP A 56 -4.84 1.13 -9.80
CA TRP A 56 -4.55 1.55 -8.43
C TRP A 56 -3.46 2.60 -8.38
N GLY A 57 -3.59 3.53 -7.44
CA GLY A 57 -2.57 4.52 -7.14
C GLY A 57 -2.26 4.51 -5.66
N ASP A 58 -0.98 4.62 -5.31
CA ASP A 58 -0.51 4.67 -3.93
C ASP A 58 0.65 5.66 -3.84
N LYS A 59 0.80 6.28 -2.69
CA LYS A 59 1.88 7.22 -2.46
C LYS A 59 3.24 6.51 -2.40
N LEU A 60 3.31 5.39 -1.69
CA LEU A 60 4.55 4.64 -1.49
C LEU A 60 4.27 3.14 -1.55
N VAL A 61 4.92 2.47 -2.48
CA VAL A 61 4.78 1.01 -2.65
C VAL A 61 6.12 0.34 -2.39
N GLY A 62 6.21 -0.34 -1.26
CA GLY A 62 7.29 -1.26 -0.94
C GLY A 62 6.89 -2.69 -1.22
N ARG A 63 7.75 -3.64 -0.88
CA ARG A 63 7.50 -5.07 -1.05
C ARG A 63 6.20 -5.52 -0.38
N ALA A 64 5.95 -5.05 0.85
CA ALA A 64 4.74 -5.39 1.59
C ALA A 64 3.48 -4.96 0.84
N ALA A 65 3.43 -3.71 0.39
CA ALA A 65 2.30 -3.20 -0.40
C ALA A 65 2.14 -3.95 -1.71
N ALA A 66 3.25 -4.25 -2.41
CA ALA A 66 3.21 -4.98 -3.67
C ALA A 66 2.60 -6.38 -3.50
N LEU A 67 2.96 -7.10 -2.43
CA LEU A 67 2.37 -8.40 -2.12
C LEU A 67 0.86 -8.28 -1.89
N LEU A 68 0.42 -7.25 -1.16
CA LEU A 68 -1.01 -7.01 -0.95
C LEU A 68 -1.74 -6.67 -2.24
N PHE A 69 -1.13 -5.88 -3.13
CA PHE A 69 -1.74 -5.55 -4.41
C PHE A 69 -2.03 -6.79 -5.25
N THR A 70 -1.22 -7.83 -5.14
CA THR A 70 -1.50 -9.08 -5.89
C THR A 70 -2.85 -9.71 -5.51
N LEU A 71 -3.35 -9.44 -4.29
CA LEU A 71 -4.63 -9.99 -3.80
C LEU A 71 -5.84 -9.32 -4.44
N VAL A 72 -5.71 -8.11 -4.95
CA VAL A 72 -6.81 -7.37 -5.59
C VAL A 72 -6.76 -7.46 -7.12
N HIS A 73 -5.82 -8.20 -7.66
CA HIS A 73 -5.67 -8.43 -9.11
C HIS A 73 -5.77 -7.14 -9.94
N PRO A 74 -4.88 -6.15 -9.68
CA PRO A 74 -4.99 -4.85 -10.32
C PRO A 74 -4.70 -4.92 -11.82
N ARG A 75 -5.33 -4.03 -12.59
CA ARG A 75 -4.98 -3.81 -13.99
C ARG A 75 -3.62 -3.14 -14.12
N SER A 76 -3.36 -2.20 -13.22
CA SER A 76 -2.08 -1.48 -13.13
C SER A 76 -1.92 -0.88 -11.75
N VAL A 77 -0.68 -0.55 -11.40
CA VAL A 77 -0.34 0.14 -10.15
C VAL A 77 0.54 1.35 -10.48
N PHE A 78 0.15 2.50 -9.98
CA PHE A 78 0.96 3.71 -9.99
C PHE A 78 1.41 4.04 -8.57
N ALA A 79 2.66 4.47 -8.40
CA ALA A 79 3.16 4.98 -7.12
C ALA A 79 3.97 6.26 -7.34
N LEU A 80 3.91 7.20 -6.39
CA LEU A 80 4.87 8.31 -6.39
C LEU A 80 6.28 7.76 -6.19
N THR A 81 6.43 6.87 -5.23
CA THR A 81 7.71 6.23 -4.91
C THR A 81 7.50 4.72 -4.79
N MET A 82 8.40 3.96 -5.40
CA MET A 82 8.33 2.50 -5.39
C MET A 82 9.71 1.93 -5.12
N SER A 83 9.78 0.91 -4.25
CA SER A 83 11.05 0.25 -3.98
C SER A 83 11.40 -0.76 -5.07
N THR A 84 12.68 -1.10 -5.19
CA THR A 84 13.14 -2.14 -6.13
C THR A 84 12.52 -3.50 -5.79
N GLY A 85 12.35 -3.82 -4.50
CA GLY A 85 11.69 -5.05 -4.08
C GLY A 85 10.22 -5.10 -4.49
N ALA A 86 9.52 -3.97 -4.45
CA ALA A 86 8.15 -3.87 -4.93
C ALA A 86 8.06 -4.12 -6.44
N GLN A 87 8.98 -3.55 -7.20
CA GLN A 87 9.03 -3.76 -8.65
C GLN A 87 9.20 -5.25 -8.99
N ASP A 88 10.07 -5.94 -8.27
CA ASP A 88 10.31 -7.37 -8.47
C ASP A 88 9.04 -8.20 -8.21
N VAL A 89 8.31 -7.89 -7.14
CA VAL A 89 7.05 -8.56 -6.81
C VAL A 89 6.01 -8.34 -7.90
N LEU A 90 5.83 -7.09 -8.34
CA LEU A 90 4.85 -6.76 -9.37
C LEU A 90 5.19 -7.38 -10.72
N ARG A 91 6.47 -7.39 -11.11
CA ARG A 91 6.91 -8.06 -12.35
C ARG A 91 6.65 -9.56 -12.30
N THR A 92 7.00 -10.21 -11.20
CA THR A 92 6.79 -11.64 -11.01
C THR A 92 5.29 -11.99 -11.10
N ALA A 93 4.44 -11.11 -10.57
CA ALA A 93 2.98 -11.30 -10.62
C ALA A 93 2.36 -10.90 -11.98
N GLY A 94 3.14 -10.32 -12.89
CA GLY A 94 2.65 -9.87 -14.19
C GLY A 94 1.78 -8.62 -14.12
N ILE A 95 1.96 -7.80 -13.09
CA ILE A 95 1.18 -6.57 -12.87
C ILE A 95 1.92 -5.38 -13.49
N PRO A 96 1.34 -4.68 -14.48
CA PRO A 96 1.92 -3.46 -15.02
C PRO A 96 2.00 -2.36 -13.95
N PHE A 97 3.11 -1.61 -13.93
CA PHE A 97 3.27 -0.53 -12.96
C PHE A 97 4.06 0.62 -13.54
N THR A 98 3.86 1.80 -12.96
CA THR A 98 4.66 3.01 -13.21
C THR A 98 4.92 3.70 -11.88
N CYS A 99 5.99 4.49 -11.80
CA CYS A 99 6.30 5.28 -10.62
C CYS A 99 7.07 6.54 -10.99
N ASP A 100 7.00 7.55 -10.15
CA ASP A 100 7.74 8.80 -10.34
C ASP A 100 9.19 8.68 -9.83
N ALA A 101 9.40 7.91 -8.77
CA ALA A 101 10.74 7.71 -8.19
C ALA A 101 10.91 6.27 -7.70
N VAL A 102 12.16 5.78 -7.79
CA VAL A 102 12.54 4.44 -7.32
C VAL A 102 13.50 4.59 -6.16
N ILE A 103 13.28 3.80 -5.10
CA ILE A 103 14.16 3.73 -3.93
C ILE A 103 14.61 2.29 -3.72
N LEU A 104 15.73 2.10 -3.00
CA LEU A 104 16.20 0.76 -2.68
C LEU A 104 15.31 0.08 -1.63
N ASP A 105 15.07 0.76 -0.52
CA ASP A 105 14.32 0.21 0.61
C ASP A 105 13.39 1.25 1.23
N VAL A 106 12.26 0.78 1.76
CA VAL A 106 11.37 1.62 2.57
C VAL A 106 11.91 1.61 4.00
N LEU A 107 12.23 2.80 4.52
CA LEU A 107 12.77 2.96 5.86
C LEU A 107 11.66 3.26 6.87
N ASN A 108 11.98 3.04 8.16
CA ASN A 108 11.11 3.45 9.25
C ASN A 108 11.05 4.99 9.33
N ARG A 109 10.18 5.52 10.20
CA ARG A 109 9.94 6.97 10.29
C ARG A 109 11.19 7.78 10.64
N THR A 110 12.12 7.19 11.40
CA THR A 110 13.36 7.86 11.80
C THR A 110 14.48 7.72 10.79
N GLY A 111 14.31 6.88 9.77
CA GLY A 111 15.34 6.60 8.77
C GLY A 111 16.51 5.78 9.29
N THR A 112 16.37 5.16 10.46
CA THR A 112 17.47 4.42 11.13
C THR A 112 17.51 2.95 10.78
N GLY A 113 16.48 2.41 10.13
CA GLY A 113 16.40 1.01 9.76
C GLY A 113 15.22 0.73 8.85
N PRO A 114 14.98 -0.54 8.50
CA PRO A 114 13.87 -0.90 7.63
C PRO A 114 12.52 -0.65 8.27
N CYS A 115 11.51 -0.38 7.45
CA CYS A 115 10.12 -0.32 7.89
C CYS A 115 9.74 -1.67 8.52
N PRO A 116 9.07 -1.69 9.70
CA PRO A 116 8.66 -2.95 10.33
C PRO A 116 7.79 -3.83 9.43
N MET A 117 6.96 -3.24 8.60
CA MET A 117 6.13 -3.98 7.63
C MET A 117 7.00 -4.68 6.58
N GLU A 118 8.01 -3.98 6.07
CA GLU A 118 8.95 -4.55 5.10
C GLU A 118 9.78 -5.67 5.70
N ALA A 119 10.24 -5.49 6.94
CA ALA A 119 10.99 -6.50 7.66
C ALA A 119 10.16 -7.79 7.84
N ALA A 120 8.87 -7.64 8.14
CA ALA A 120 7.98 -8.76 8.37
C ALA A 120 7.81 -9.64 7.13
N VAL A 121 7.92 -9.10 5.93
CA VAL A 121 7.69 -9.84 4.67
C VAL A 121 8.96 -10.04 3.85
N SER A 122 10.13 -9.76 4.40
CA SER A 122 11.40 -9.81 3.66
C SER A 122 11.67 -11.17 3.00
N GLU A 123 11.19 -12.26 3.59
CA GLU A 123 11.36 -13.63 3.08
C GLU A 123 10.02 -14.29 2.69
N ILE A 124 8.92 -13.53 2.72
CA ILE A 124 7.59 -14.04 2.37
C ILE A 124 7.31 -13.73 0.90
N ASN A 125 6.94 -14.76 0.14
CA ASN A 125 6.57 -14.63 -1.28
C ASN A 125 5.08 -14.88 -1.53
N GLU A 126 4.38 -15.51 -0.58
CA GLU A 126 2.96 -15.82 -0.68
C GLU A 126 2.11 -14.63 -0.19
N PRO A 127 1.27 -14.04 -1.06
CA PRO A 127 0.47 -12.86 -0.68
C PRO A 127 -0.45 -13.07 0.52
N LEU A 128 -1.10 -14.25 0.64
CA LEU A 128 -1.98 -14.52 1.77
C LEU A 128 -1.21 -14.66 3.09
N VAL A 129 -0.02 -15.24 3.05
CA VAL A 129 0.87 -15.32 4.21
C VAL A 129 1.34 -13.92 4.60
N ALA A 130 1.69 -13.11 3.60
CA ALA A 130 2.06 -11.71 3.81
C ALA A 130 0.93 -10.92 4.47
N LEU A 131 -0.31 -11.08 3.99
CA LEU A 131 -1.49 -10.42 4.57
C LEU A 131 -1.61 -10.73 6.06
N GLU A 132 -1.54 -11.99 6.44
CA GLU A 132 -1.66 -12.42 7.83
C GLU A 132 -0.55 -11.84 8.70
N SER A 133 0.70 -11.91 8.22
CA SER A 133 1.86 -11.35 8.91
C SER A 133 1.74 -9.84 9.10
N LEU A 134 1.32 -9.12 8.05
CA LEU A 134 1.16 -7.68 8.10
C LEU A 134 0.04 -7.24 9.02
N LYS A 135 -1.06 -7.99 9.08
CA LYS A 135 -2.15 -7.74 10.04
C LYS A 135 -1.65 -7.86 11.47
N GLN A 136 -0.86 -8.87 11.76
CA GLN A 136 -0.29 -9.08 13.11
C GLN A 136 0.68 -7.94 13.48
N VAL A 137 1.55 -7.53 12.57
CA VAL A 137 2.48 -6.43 12.80
C VAL A 137 1.71 -5.12 13.01
N SER A 138 0.70 -4.86 12.19
CA SER A 138 -0.16 -3.67 12.31
C SER A 138 -0.84 -3.63 13.68
N GLN A 139 -1.37 -4.76 14.15
CA GLN A 139 -1.99 -4.86 15.47
C GLN A 139 -0.99 -4.61 16.59
N THR A 140 0.20 -5.19 16.49
CA THR A 140 1.28 -5.02 17.48
C THR A 140 1.71 -3.55 17.56
N LEU A 141 1.87 -2.88 16.42
CA LEU A 141 2.24 -1.46 16.39
C LEU A 141 1.15 -0.58 16.97
N SER A 142 -0.12 -0.87 16.69
CA SER A 142 -1.26 -0.17 17.29
C SER A 142 -1.28 -0.31 18.79
N ASP A 143 -1.08 -1.52 19.31
CA ASP A 143 -1.05 -1.81 20.75
C ASP A 143 0.12 -1.11 21.43
N ALA A 144 1.32 -1.15 20.82
CA ALA A 144 2.50 -0.45 21.33
C ALA A 144 2.28 1.06 21.37
N GLY A 145 1.68 1.63 20.31
CA GLY A 145 1.34 3.04 20.24
C GLY A 145 0.37 3.46 21.34
N ARG A 146 -0.65 2.65 21.62
CA ARG A 146 -1.59 2.92 22.72
C ARG A 146 -0.91 2.84 24.08
N ASN A 147 -0.03 1.85 24.29
CA ASN A 147 0.69 1.68 25.56
C ASN A 147 1.69 2.81 25.83
N HIS A 148 2.22 3.44 24.78
CA HIS A 148 3.16 4.55 24.90
C HIS A 148 2.51 5.93 24.78
N ALA A 149 1.22 5.99 24.48
CA ALA A 149 0.51 7.27 24.40
C ALA A 149 0.49 7.96 25.76
N PRO A 150 0.71 9.29 25.81
CA PRO A 150 0.60 10.04 27.07
C PRO A 150 -0.79 9.81 27.67
N ARG A 151 -0.84 9.43 28.93
CA ARG A 151 -2.12 9.28 29.63
C ARG A 151 -2.66 10.66 29.97
N LYS A 152 -3.59 11.11 29.16
CA LYS A 152 -4.29 12.38 29.42
C LYS A 152 -5.06 12.27 30.75
N GLY A 153 -4.97 13.31 31.57
CA GLY A 153 -5.70 13.38 32.83
C GLY A 153 -4.96 12.83 34.06
N ARG A 154 -3.72 12.41 33.92
CA ARG A 154 -2.85 12.21 35.07
C ARG A 154 -2.14 13.51 35.38
N THR A 155 -2.67 14.17 36.31
CA THR A 155 -1.98 15.25 37.00
C THR A 155 -1.37 14.72 38.28
#